data_4a4c1b305959e46537ecdb709c2e7b58
#
_entry.id   4a4c1b305959e46537ecdb709c2e7b58
#
_cell.length_a   1.000
_cell.length_b   1.000
_cell.length_c   1.000
_cell.angle_alpha   90.00
_cell.angle_beta   90.00
_cell.angle_gamma   90.00
#
_symmetry.space_group_name_H-M   'P 1'
#
loop_
_entity.id
_entity.type
_entity.pdbx_description
1 polymer ?
#
loop_
_entity_poly.entity_id
_entity_poly.type
_entity_poly.pdbx_seq_one_letter_code
_entity_poly.pdbx_strand_id
1 'polypeptide(L)'
;RDAYYRTCVEVAAKLAHVDVDGIICDLIAADLETLDAGRREGLSLSVRPPRKGSRPFRVYVLRVRRISAMLQAAKNAFVKANLRLVVSIARRFNHGRMPLQDLIQEGNIGLMKAVDRFDHRKGFRFSTYGSWWIRHAISRAIADKGRAVRLPVHMIDAYHKVSRARRELETVHGREATNEEIAEHTGLALAKIEKMASLLLDQAVSLDRRLSDEDGRRVVDFLEDEDAELPGDRLEGDALNEQVRQVIRGLRPIEADILHKRFGLTDDQEYTLKEIGEQYSLSRERIRQLQEQALGKIRRELKRRELM
;
A
#
# COMPACT_ATOMS: atom_id res chain seq x y z
N ARG A 1 -24.09 49.06 11.58
CA ARG A 1 -24.38 47.82 10.77
C ARG A 1 -23.62 47.85 9.44
N ASP A 2 -23.63 48.97 8.72
CA ASP A 2 -23.01 49.08 7.41
C ASP A 2 -21.47 48.98 7.42
N ALA A 3 -20.81 49.56 8.44
CA ALA A 3 -19.37 49.45 8.63
C ALA A 3 -18.94 48.00 8.85
N TYR A 4 -19.67 47.28 9.72
CA TYR A 4 -19.40 45.85 9.96
C TYR A 4 -19.57 44.99 8.70
N TYR A 5 -20.61 45.26 7.91
CA TYR A 5 -20.86 44.57 6.66
C TYR A 5 -19.74 44.80 5.63
N ARG A 6 -19.27 46.05 5.51
CA ARG A 6 -18.13 46.41 4.63
C ARG A 6 -16.86 45.67 5.06
N THR A 7 -16.54 45.69 6.36
CA THR A 7 -15.36 44.92 6.87
C THR A 7 -15.46 43.43 6.61
N CYS A 8 -16.65 42.82 6.75
CA CYS A 8 -16.85 41.41 6.43
C CYS A 8 -16.62 41.12 4.92
N VAL A 9 -17.07 42.02 4.03
CA VAL A 9 -16.88 41.87 2.60
C VAL A 9 -15.39 42.00 2.23
N GLU A 10 -14.69 42.99 2.82
CA GLU A 10 -13.24 43.16 2.60
C GLU A 10 -12.43 41.94 3.10
N VAL A 11 -12.76 41.41 4.28
CA VAL A 11 -12.12 40.21 4.82
C VAL A 11 -12.40 38.98 3.93
N ALA A 12 -13.66 38.83 3.49
CA ALA A 12 -14.04 37.75 2.58
C ALA A 12 -13.30 37.82 1.23
N ALA A 13 -13.14 39.03 0.67
CA ALA A 13 -12.38 39.27 -0.54
C ALA A 13 -10.89 38.90 -0.37
N LYS A 14 -10.28 39.29 0.76
CA LYS A 14 -8.89 38.91 1.09
C LYS A 14 -8.73 37.40 1.29
N LEU A 15 -9.65 36.75 2.01
CA LEU A 15 -9.66 35.29 2.19
C LEU A 15 -9.79 34.54 0.88
N ALA A 16 -10.64 35.01 -0.04
CA ALA A 16 -10.81 34.39 -1.35
C ALA A 16 -9.53 34.44 -2.24
N HIS A 17 -8.59 35.35 -1.93
CA HIS A 17 -7.28 35.36 -2.59
C HIS A 17 -6.28 34.41 -1.95
N VAL A 18 -6.37 34.15 -0.66
CA VAL A 18 -5.46 33.29 0.08
C VAL A 18 -5.92 31.83 0.06
N ASP A 19 -7.22 31.58 0.19
CA ASP A 19 -7.85 30.27 0.21
C ASP A 19 -8.45 29.91 -1.16
N VAL A 20 -7.57 29.84 -2.16
CA VAL A 20 -7.99 29.53 -3.54
C VAL A 20 -8.60 28.13 -3.64
N ASP A 21 -8.11 27.20 -2.85
CA ASP A 21 -8.55 25.78 -2.84
C ASP A 21 -9.76 25.55 -1.91
N GLY A 22 -10.19 26.55 -1.14
CA GLY A 22 -11.31 26.46 -0.21
C GLY A 22 -11.02 25.62 1.06
N ILE A 23 -9.76 25.22 1.28
CA ILE A 23 -9.37 24.31 2.37
C ILE A 23 -9.63 24.95 3.74
N ILE A 24 -9.28 26.23 3.89
CA ILE A 24 -9.47 26.95 5.17
C ILE A 24 -10.97 27.11 5.46
N CYS A 25 -11.77 27.45 4.44
CA CYS A 25 -13.22 27.55 4.55
C CYS A 25 -13.86 26.21 4.95
N ASP A 26 -13.41 25.10 4.38
CA ASP A 26 -13.90 23.76 4.71
C ASP A 26 -13.51 23.36 6.15
N LEU A 27 -12.28 23.67 6.59
CA LEU A 27 -11.84 23.46 7.98
C LEU A 27 -12.68 24.27 8.96
N ILE A 28 -12.94 25.54 8.67
CA ILE A 28 -13.81 26.41 9.50
C ILE A 28 -15.23 25.83 9.57
N ALA A 29 -15.77 25.35 8.45
CA ALA A 29 -17.10 24.75 8.41
C ALA A 29 -17.17 23.46 9.26
N ALA A 30 -16.15 22.60 9.19
CA ALA A 30 -16.03 21.40 10.00
C ALA A 30 -15.90 21.71 11.50
N ASP A 31 -15.08 22.70 11.85
CA ASP A 31 -14.93 23.15 13.24
C ASP A 31 -16.25 23.71 13.80
N LEU A 32 -17.02 24.48 12.99
CA LEU A 32 -18.33 24.98 13.39
C LEU A 32 -19.34 23.86 13.64
N GLU A 33 -19.32 22.80 12.84
CA GLU A 33 -20.16 21.62 13.06
C GLU A 33 -19.79 20.85 14.32
N THR A 34 -18.49 20.71 14.59
CA THR A 34 -17.95 20.07 15.79
C THR A 34 -18.37 20.82 17.05
N LEU A 35 -18.30 22.16 17.00
CA LEU A 35 -18.75 23.06 18.09
C LEU A 35 -20.27 23.03 18.29
N ASP A 36 -21.06 22.98 17.22
CA ASP A 36 -22.53 22.85 17.27
C ASP A 36 -22.96 21.52 17.90
N ALA A 37 -22.22 20.44 17.63
CA ALA A 37 -22.40 19.15 18.28
C ALA A 37 -21.96 19.10 19.75
N GLY A 38 -21.42 20.21 20.29
CA GLY A 38 -20.99 20.33 21.69
C GLY A 38 -19.61 19.73 21.97
N ARG A 39 -18.87 19.27 20.97
CA ARG A 39 -17.51 18.78 21.10
C ARG A 39 -16.51 19.93 21.07
N ARG A 40 -15.44 19.83 21.87
CA ARG A 40 -14.38 20.86 21.94
C ARG A 40 -13.01 20.34 21.59
N GLU A 41 -12.88 19.04 21.44
CA GLU A 41 -11.65 18.35 21.05
C GLU A 41 -11.62 18.14 19.54
N GLY A 42 -10.42 18.16 18.96
CA GLY A 42 -10.23 17.95 17.52
C GLY A 42 -10.53 19.16 16.63
N LEU A 43 -10.53 20.37 17.17
CA LEU A 43 -10.65 21.60 16.38
C LEU A 43 -9.35 21.86 15.62
N SER A 44 -9.48 22.17 14.34
CA SER A 44 -8.34 22.48 13.45
C SER A 44 -7.79 23.87 13.71
N LEU A 45 -8.61 24.78 14.20
CA LEU A 45 -8.27 26.16 14.46
C LEU A 45 -8.36 26.47 15.96
N SER A 46 -7.40 27.28 16.46
CA SER A 46 -7.41 27.76 17.84
C SER A 46 -8.44 28.90 18.00
N VAL A 47 -9.71 28.54 18.14
CA VAL A 47 -10.81 29.48 18.27
C VAL A 47 -11.42 29.37 19.66
N ARG A 48 -11.76 30.52 20.31
CA ARG A 48 -12.55 30.52 21.54
C ARG A 48 -13.95 30.00 21.24
N PRO A 49 -14.37 28.88 21.84
CA PRO A 49 -15.70 28.35 21.60
C PRO A 49 -16.78 29.34 22.07
N PRO A 50 -17.87 29.53 21.32
CA PRO A 50 -18.98 30.38 21.73
C PRO A 50 -19.67 29.78 22.94
N ARG A 51 -20.47 30.62 23.65
CA ARG A 51 -21.28 30.16 24.78
C ARG A 51 -22.30 29.13 24.31
N LYS A 52 -22.41 27.98 25.03
CA LYS A 52 -23.41 26.95 24.73
C LYS A 52 -24.81 27.58 24.63
N GLY A 53 -25.55 27.19 23.56
CA GLY A 53 -26.94 27.64 23.36
C GLY A 53 -27.11 29.06 22.81
N SER A 54 -26.03 29.73 22.42
CA SER A 54 -26.10 31.10 21.85
C SER A 54 -26.92 31.07 20.55
N ARG A 55 -28.06 31.79 20.56
CA ARG A 55 -28.94 31.94 19.38
C ARG A 55 -28.19 32.52 18.15
N PRO A 56 -27.34 33.56 18.29
CA PRO A 56 -26.56 34.07 17.18
C PRO A 56 -25.63 33.03 16.56
N PHE A 57 -25.01 32.21 17.38
CA PHE A 57 -24.11 31.13 16.89
C PHE A 57 -24.87 30.08 16.07
N ARG A 58 -26.03 29.63 16.56
CA ARG A 58 -26.89 28.68 15.82
C ARG A 58 -27.34 29.24 14.47
N VAL A 59 -27.77 30.49 14.45
CA VAL A 59 -28.16 31.18 13.19
C VAL A 59 -26.98 31.24 12.21
N TYR A 60 -25.78 31.53 12.73
CA TYR A 60 -24.55 31.56 11.93
C TYR A 60 -24.22 30.18 11.33
N VAL A 61 -24.22 29.12 12.14
CA VAL A 61 -23.99 27.74 11.68
C VAL A 61 -24.99 27.31 10.61
N LEU A 62 -26.28 27.58 10.82
CA LEU A 62 -27.32 27.29 9.83
C LEU A 62 -27.09 28.01 8.52
N ARG A 63 -26.64 29.28 8.58
CA ARG A 63 -26.31 30.06 7.38
C ARG A 63 -25.09 29.48 6.64
N VAL A 64 -24.03 29.12 7.38
CA VAL A 64 -22.85 28.47 6.82
C VAL A 64 -23.22 27.14 6.13
N ARG A 65 -23.97 26.25 6.81
CA ARG A 65 -24.46 25.00 6.25
C ARG A 65 -25.25 25.21 4.94
N ARG A 66 -26.16 26.20 4.93
CA ARG A 66 -26.93 26.50 3.73
C ARG A 66 -26.04 26.95 2.57
N ILE A 67 -25.07 27.82 2.83
CA ILE A 67 -24.15 28.33 1.78
C ILE A 67 -23.25 27.20 1.30
N SER A 68 -22.69 26.38 2.18
CA SER A 68 -21.87 25.22 1.82
C SER A 68 -22.65 24.21 0.96
N ALA A 69 -23.91 23.94 1.33
CA ALA A 69 -24.78 23.07 0.53
C ALA A 69 -25.04 23.63 -0.88
N MET A 70 -25.30 24.94 -0.99
CA MET A 70 -25.47 25.61 -2.28
C MET A 70 -24.20 25.57 -3.13
N LEU A 71 -23.03 25.81 -2.53
CA LEU A 71 -21.73 25.73 -3.18
C LEU A 71 -21.48 24.31 -3.71
N GLN A 72 -21.71 23.30 -2.88
CA GLN A 72 -21.53 21.90 -3.28
C GLN A 72 -22.50 21.49 -4.40
N ALA A 73 -23.75 21.98 -4.36
CA ALA A 73 -24.71 21.74 -5.43
C ALA A 73 -24.26 22.38 -6.76
N ALA A 74 -23.72 23.61 -6.71
CA ALA A 74 -23.17 24.28 -7.87
C ALA A 74 -21.94 23.54 -8.44
N LYS A 75 -20.99 23.15 -7.59
CA LYS A 75 -19.83 22.33 -7.98
C LYS A 75 -20.28 21.03 -8.64
N ASN A 76 -21.22 20.31 -8.03
CA ASN A 76 -21.75 19.07 -8.57
C ASN A 76 -22.45 19.25 -9.94
N ALA A 77 -23.20 20.34 -10.11
CA ALA A 77 -23.83 20.67 -11.39
C ALA A 77 -22.76 20.94 -12.46
N PHE A 78 -21.69 21.65 -12.10
CA PHE A 78 -20.58 21.96 -13.02
C PHE A 78 -19.80 20.68 -13.40
N VAL A 79 -19.53 19.79 -12.44
CA VAL A 79 -18.93 18.46 -12.71
C VAL A 79 -19.81 17.66 -13.67
N LYS A 80 -21.12 17.53 -13.40
CA LYS A 80 -22.07 16.80 -14.25
C LYS A 80 -22.07 17.31 -15.70
N ALA A 81 -22.03 18.63 -15.89
CA ALA A 81 -21.99 19.24 -17.21
C ALA A 81 -20.71 18.92 -18.02
N ASN A 82 -19.62 18.53 -17.32
CA ASN A 82 -18.32 18.27 -17.95
C ASN A 82 -17.93 16.77 -17.99
N LEU A 83 -18.80 15.83 -17.61
CA LEU A 83 -18.51 14.37 -17.63
C LEU A 83 -18.14 13.86 -19.03
N ARG A 84 -18.72 14.44 -20.10
CA ARG A 84 -18.38 14.09 -21.49
C ARG A 84 -16.91 14.33 -21.82
N LEU A 85 -16.28 15.35 -21.22
CA LEU A 85 -14.85 15.63 -21.38
C LEU A 85 -14.02 14.48 -20.79
N VAL A 86 -14.40 13.96 -19.61
CA VAL A 86 -13.73 12.82 -18.99
C VAL A 86 -13.78 11.58 -19.87
N VAL A 87 -14.97 11.24 -20.38
CA VAL A 87 -15.14 10.07 -21.26
C VAL A 87 -14.28 10.19 -22.53
N SER A 88 -14.24 11.38 -23.14
CA SER A 88 -13.43 11.62 -24.35
C SER A 88 -11.94 11.43 -24.11
N ILE A 89 -11.45 11.79 -22.92
CA ILE A 89 -10.04 11.62 -22.54
C ILE A 89 -9.77 10.17 -22.14
N ALA A 90 -10.63 9.55 -21.30
CA ALA A 90 -10.46 8.18 -20.80
C ALA A 90 -10.37 7.14 -21.95
N ARG A 91 -11.15 7.32 -23.01
CA ARG A 91 -11.09 6.46 -24.21
C ARG A 91 -9.70 6.37 -24.84
N ARG A 92 -8.89 7.44 -24.75
CA ARG A 92 -7.52 7.46 -25.29
C ARG A 92 -6.53 6.69 -24.44
N PHE A 93 -6.87 6.37 -23.20
CA PHE A 93 -6.06 5.58 -22.24
C PHE A 93 -6.50 4.12 -22.15
N ASN A 94 -7.50 3.71 -22.94
CA ASN A 94 -8.00 2.35 -22.93
C ASN A 94 -7.07 1.41 -23.70
N HIS A 95 -5.97 1.01 -23.07
CA HIS A 95 -4.94 0.10 -23.61
C HIS A 95 -4.98 -1.28 -22.93
N GLY A 96 -6.11 -1.68 -22.35
CA GLY A 96 -6.32 -2.99 -21.73
C GLY A 96 -5.73 -3.19 -20.33
N ARG A 97 -5.00 -2.20 -19.78
CA ARG A 97 -4.41 -2.29 -18.43
C ARG A 97 -5.42 -2.04 -17.30
N MET A 98 -6.47 -1.32 -17.59
CA MET A 98 -7.55 -0.98 -16.66
C MET A 98 -8.86 -0.89 -17.41
N PRO A 99 -9.99 -1.35 -16.87
CA PRO A 99 -11.31 -1.23 -17.47
C PRO A 99 -11.68 0.23 -17.74
N LEU A 100 -12.35 0.50 -18.87
CA LEU A 100 -12.73 1.87 -19.24
C LEU A 100 -13.58 2.55 -18.16
N GLN A 101 -14.43 1.80 -17.46
CA GLN A 101 -15.25 2.32 -16.36
C GLN A 101 -14.39 2.90 -15.24
N ASP A 102 -13.33 2.18 -14.84
CA ASP A 102 -12.41 2.61 -13.79
C ASP A 102 -11.59 3.84 -14.24
N LEU A 103 -11.16 3.86 -15.51
CA LEU A 103 -10.49 5.04 -16.07
C LEU A 103 -11.39 6.28 -16.06
N ILE A 104 -12.69 6.12 -16.31
CA ILE A 104 -13.68 7.19 -16.23
C ILE A 104 -13.83 7.66 -14.78
N GLN A 105 -13.90 6.75 -13.79
CA GLN A 105 -14.03 7.13 -12.38
C GLN A 105 -12.79 7.85 -11.86
N GLU A 106 -11.61 7.37 -12.18
CA GLU A 106 -10.36 8.08 -11.83
C GLU A 106 -10.28 9.46 -12.53
N GLY A 107 -10.73 9.53 -13.78
CA GLY A 107 -10.86 10.81 -14.49
C GLY A 107 -11.88 11.75 -13.85
N ASN A 108 -12.99 11.25 -13.32
CA ASN A 108 -13.99 12.04 -12.58
C ASN A 108 -13.39 12.62 -11.29
N ILE A 109 -12.55 11.85 -10.57
CA ILE A 109 -11.80 12.37 -9.41
C ILE A 109 -10.88 13.52 -9.82
N GLY A 110 -10.19 13.39 -10.96
CA GLY A 110 -9.39 14.47 -11.54
C GLY A 110 -10.21 15.69 -11.91
N LEU A 111 -11.39 15.48 -12.51
CA LEU A 111 -12.33 16.55 -12.86
C LEU A 111 -12.82 17.32 -11.61
N MET A 112 -13.18 16.61 -10.52
CA MET A 112 -13.60 17.24 -9.27
C MET A 112 -12.50 18.13 -8.70
N LYS A 113 -11.25 17.64 -8.66
CA LYS A 113 -10.08 18.46 -8.26
C LYS A 113 -9.86 19.67 -9.15
N ALA A 114 -10.11 19.55 -10.44
CA ALA A 114 -10.03 20.67 -11.36
C ALA A 114 -11.10 21.72 -11.09
N VAL A 115 -12.34 21.30 -10.76
CA VAL A 115 -13.46 22.21 -10.44
C VAL A 115 -13.16 22.99 -9.15
N ASP A 116 -12.60 22.33 -8.14
CA ASP A 116 -12.26 22.98 -6.88
C ASP A 116 -11.19 24.08 -7.03
N ARG A 117 -10.26 23.91 -7.97
CA ARG A 117 -9.10 24.80 -8.17
C ARG A 117 -9.21 25.72 -9.37
N PHE A 118 -10.31 25.68 -10.11
CA PHE A 118 -10.47 26.48 -11.29
C PHE A 118 -10.77 27.95 -10.99
N ASP A 119 -9.91 28.83 -11.47
CA ASP A 119 -10.11 30.27 -11.38
C ASP A 119 -10.50 30.84 -12.77
N HIS A 120 -11.78 31.19 -12.90
CA HIS A 120 -12.33 31.78 -14.14
C HIS A 120 -11.76 33.17 -14.46
N ARG A 121 -11.20 33.89 -13.46
CA ARG A 121 -10.64 35.23 -13.64
C ARG A 121 -9.37 35.23 -14.48
N LYS A 122 -8.70 34.07 -14.61
CA LYS A 122 -7.51 33.90 -15.45
C LYS A 122 -7.79 33.84 -16.94
N GLY A 123 -9.07 33.88 -17.37
CA GLY A 123 -9.49 33.98 -18.78
C GLY A 123 -9.31 32.67 -19.58
N PHE A 124 -8.81 31.60 -19.01
CA PHE A 124 -8.66 30.33 -19.71
C PHE A 124 -9.95 29.51 -19.72
N ARG A 125 -10.17 28.72 -20.78
CA ARG A 125 -11.31 27.80 -20.86
C ARG A 125 -11.11 26.67 -19.88
N PHE A 126 -12.19 26.29 -19.18
CA PHE A 126 -12.16 25.17 -18.23
C PHE A 126 -11.66 23.87 -18.85
N SER A 127 -12.04 23.56 -20.11
CA SER A 127 -11.60 22.33 -20.79
C SER A 127 -10.08 22.22 -20.90
N THR A 128 -9.36 23.32 -21.07
CA THR A 128 -7.88 23.32 -21.13
C THR A 128 -7.28 22.94 -19.78
N TYR A 129 -7.76 23.55 -18.69
CA TYR A 129 -7.31 23.29 -17.34
C TYR A 129 -7.74 21.91 -16.84
N GLY A 130 -9.02 21.55 -17.00
CA GLY A 130 -9.59 20.28 -16.57
C GLY A 130 -8.94 19.08 -17.28
N SER A 131 -8.63 19.21 -18.58
CA SER A 131 -7.96 18.14 -19.32
C SER A 131 -6.60 17.73 -18.72
N TRP A 132 -5.87 18.68 -18.15
CA TRP A 132 -4.60 18.37 -17.49
C TRP A 132 -4.80 17.52 -16.22
N TRP A 133 -5.75 17.92 -15.36
CA TRP A 133 -6.08 17.20 -14.14
C TRP A 133 -6.64 15.81 -14.40
N ILE A 134 -7.52 15.69 -15.41
CA ILE A 134 -8.10 14.41 -15.81
C ILE A 134 -7.00 13.45 -16.29
N ARG A 135 -6.13 13.90 -17.21
CA ARG A 135 -5.01 13.09 -17.71
C ARG A 135 -4.06 12.68 -16.61
N HIS A 136 -3.71 13.60 -15.72
CA HIS A 136 -2.84 13.31 -14.60
C HIS A 136 -3.44 12.26 -13.64
N ALA A 137 -4.73 12.37 -13.31
CA ALA A 137 -5.42 11.43 -12.45
C ALA A 137 -5.46 10.03 -13.09
N ILE A 138 -5.84 9.92 -14.36
CA ILE A 138 -5.89 8.66 -15.11
C ILE A 138 -4.49 8.03 -15.22
N SER A 139 -3.47 8.78 -15.60
CA SER A 139 -2.09 8.26 -15.73
C SER A 139 -1.56 7.75 -14.40
N ARG A 140 -1.84 8.47 -13.31
CA ARG A 140 -1.45 8.04 -11.97
C ARG A 140 -2.19 6.78 -11.53
N ALA A 141 -3.49 6.69 -11.81
CA ALA A 141 -4.28 5.50 -11.51
C ALA A 141 -3.78 4.26 -12.27
N ILE A 142 -3.45 4.40 -13.55
CA ILE A 142 -2.85 3.32 -14.35
C ILE A 142 -1.50 2.87 -13.76
N ALA A 143 -0.67 3.82 -13.34
CA ALA A 143 0.61 3.51 -12.70
C ALA A 143 0.42 2.78 -11.36
N ASP A 144 -0.54 3.23 -10.55
CA ASP A 144 -0.78 2.71 -9.20
C ASP A 144 -1.58 1.40 -9.16
N LYS A 145 -2.52 1.20 -10.11
CA LYS A 145 -3.53 0.13 -10.06
C LYS A 145 -3.56 -0.76 -11.33
N GLY A 146 -2.84 -0.38 -12.40
CA GLY A 146 -2.91 -1.05 -13.70
C GLY A 146 -2.09 -2.34 -13.80
N ARG A 147 -1.51 -2.85 -12.70
CA ARG A 147 -0.72 -4.08 -12.65
C ARG A 147 -1.20 -4.98 -11.52
N ALA A 148 -1.18 -6.31 -11.73
CA ALA A 148 -1.48 -7.29 -10.69
C ALA A 148 -0.53 -7.15 -9.49
N VAL A 149 0.78 -7.01 -9.76
CA VAL A 149 1.78 -6.67 -8.75
C VAL A 149 2.11 -5.18 -8.87
N ARG A 150 1.79 -4.41 -7.81
CA ARG A 150 2.03 -2.98 -7.77
C ARG A 150 3.53 -2.65 -7.81
N LEU A 151 3.92 -1.76 -8.71
CA LEU A 151 5.28 -1.22 -8.79
C LEU A 151 5.30 0.26 -8.35
N PRO A 152 6.41 0.72 -7.75
CA PRO A 152 6.62 2.15 -7.47
C PRO A 152 6.60 2.98 -8.77
N VAL A 153 5.99 4.18 -8.72
CA VAL A 153 5.84 5.06 -9.90
C VAL A 153 7.18 5.38 -10.57
N HIS A 154 8.24 5.63 -9.78
CA HIS A 154 9.56 5.91 -10.33
C HIS A 154 10.18 4.75 -11.14
N MET A 155 9.78 3.50 -10.86
CA MET A 155 10.19 2.33 -11.65
C MET A 155 9.43 2.29 -12.97
N ILE A 156 8.15 2.64 -12.95
CA ILE A 156 7.32 2.72 -14.15
C ILE A 156 7.80 3.83 -15.09
N ASP A 157 8.15 5.01 -14.54
CA ASP A 157 8.71 6.11 -15.31
C ASP A 157 10.06 5.75 -15.94
N ALA A 158 10.93 5.08 -15.16
CA ALA A 158 12.20 4.58 -15.68
C ALA A 158 11.99 3.55 -16.79
N TYR A 159 11.02 2.63 -16.63
CA TYR A 159 10.65 1.69 -17.68
C TYR A 159 10.17 2.36 -18.96
N HIS A 160 9.29 3.37 -18.85
CA HIS A 160 8.84 4.11 -20.01
C HIS A 160 10.01 4.82 -20.74
N LYS A 161 10.98 5.33 -19.95
CA LYS A 161 12.19 5.94 -20.50
C LYS A 161 13.03 4.92 -21.28
N VAL A 162 13.26 3.74 -20.67
CA VAL A 162 13.99 2.62 -21.29
C VAL A 162 13.27 2.10 -22.54
N SER A 163 11.95 1.89 -22.47
CA SER A 163 11.14 1.39 -23.58
C SER A 163 11.10 2.37 -24.75
N ARG A 164 11.12 3.68 -24.49
CA ARG A 164 11.22 4.70 -25.53
C ARG A 164 12.59 4.68 -26.18
N ALA A 165 13.66 4.70 -25.38
CA ALA A 165 15.04 4.67 -25.88
C ALA A 165 15.29 3.43 -26.74
N ARG A 166 14.79 2.25 -26.32
CA ARG A 166 14.88 1.02 -27.10
C ARG A 166 14.28 1.20 -28.50
N ARG A 167 13.06 1.70 -28.61
CA ARG A 167 12.40 1.92 -29.91
C ARG A 167 13.12 2.94 -30.77
N GLU A 168 13.63 4.03 -30.17
CA GLU A 168 14.38 5.06 -30.88
C GLU A 168 15.68 4.46 -31.46
N LEU A 169 16.43 3.70 -30.67
CA LEU A 169 17.67 3.04 -31.09
C LEU A 169 17.39 1.94 -32.13
N GLU A 170 16.34 1.13 -31.96
CA GLU A 170 15.92 0.13 -32.95
C GLU A 170 15.58 0.77 -34.30
N THR A 171 14.92 1.94 -34.29
CA THR A 171 14.61 2.67 -35.52
C THR A 171 15.87 3.21 -36.20
N VAL A 172 16.87 3.65 -35.42
CA VAL A 172 18.12 4.20 -35.95
C VAL A 172 19.04 3.10 -36.44
N HIS A 173 19.20 2.00 -35.69
CA HIS A 173 20.17 0.95 -35.99
C HIS A 173 19.60 -0.19 -36.84
N GLY A 174 18.28 -0.30 -36.99
CA GLY A 174 17.62 -1.40 -37.71
C GLY A 174 17.78 -2.77 -37.03
N ARG A 175 18.25 -2.83 -35.77
CA ARG A 175 18.42 -4.03 -34.95
C ARG A 175 17.98 -3.75 -33.52
N GLU A 176 17.78 -4.80 -32.74
CA GLU A 176 17.54 -4.67 -31.31
C GLU A 176 18.68 -3.95 -30.59
N ALA A 177 18.34 -2.97 -29.76
CA ALA A 177 19.31 -2.22 -28.97
C ALA A 177 19.84 -3.02 -27.79
N THR A 178 21.14 -3.00 -27.55
CA THR A 178 21.76 -3.63 -26.38
C THR A 178 21.48 -2.84 -25.10
N ASN A 179 21.53 -3.50 -23.94
CA ASN A 179 21.32 -2.84 -22.66
C ASN A 179 22.37 -1.73 -22.39
N GLU A 180 23.57 -1.87 -22.94
CA GLU A 180 24.66 -0.89 -22.84
C GLU A 180 24.32 0.37 -23.65
N GLU A 181 23.85 0.22 -24.89
CA GLU A 181 23.41 1.34 -25.73
C GLU A 181 22.23 2.09 -25.11
N ILE A 182 21.27 1.33 -24.49
CA ILE A 182 20.16 1.91 -23.76
C ILE A 182 20.65 2.66 -22.52
N ALA A 183 21.65 2.13 -21.79
CA ALA A 183 22.23 2.78 -20.63
C ALA A 183 22.89 4.11 -21.00
N GLU A 184 23.68 4.13 -22.08
CA GLU A 184 24.33 5.34 -22.60
C GLU A 184 23.30 6.39 -23.03
N HIS A 185 22.27 5.97 -23.79
CA HIS A 185 21.23 6.89 -24.28
C HIS A 185 20.35 7.45 -23.15
N THR A 186 20.04 6.64 -22.12
CA THR A 186 19.14 7.05 -21.02
C THR A 186 19.85 7.66 -19.83
N GLY A 187 21.15 7.42 -19.67
CA GLY A 187 21.94 7.81 -18.49
C GLY A 187 21.59 7.00 -17.25
N LEU A 188 20.97 5.82 -17.39
CA LEU A 188 20.67 4.92 -16.29
C LEU A 188 21.77 3.87 -16.13
N ALA A 189 22.07 3.47 -14.89
CA ALA A 189 23.02 2.40 -14.62
C ALA A 189 22.57 1.08 -15.24
N LEU A 190 23.48 0.32 -15.87
CA LEU A 190 23.23 -0.96 -16.53
C LEU A 190 22.52 -1.96 -15.61
N ALA A 191 23.00 -2.13 -14.37
CA ALA A 191 22.39 -3.01 -13.37
C ALA A 191 20.92 -2.67 -13.07
N LYS A 192 20.52 -1.39 -13.19
CA LYS A 192 19.13 -0.97 -13.03
C LYS A 192 18.28 -1.36 -14.24
N ILE A 193 18.84 -1.32 -15.45
CA ILE A 193 18.14 -1.73 -16.68
C ILE A 193 17.93 -3.25 -16.68
N GLU A 194 18.93 -4.03 -16.32
CA GLU A 194 18.86 -5.49 -16.20
C GLU A 194 17.83 -5.92 -15.16
N LYS A 195 17.86 -5.30 -13.97
CA LYS A 195 16.85 -5.56 -12.93
C LYS A 195 15.43 -5.18 -13.36
N MET A 196 15.28 -4.10 -14.15
CA MET A 196 13.97 -3.75 -14.70
C MET A 196 13.53 -4.74 -15.78
N ALA A 197 14.42 -5.24 -16.61
CA ALA A 197 14.09 -6.23 -17.62
C ALA A 197 13.53 -7.51 -16.99
N SER A 198 14.14 -8.01 -15.90
CA SER A 198 13.65 -9.21 -15.19
C SER A 198 12.28 -8.95 -14.51
N LEU A 199 12.08 -7.81 -13.85
CA LEU A 199 10.84 -7.49 -13.15
C LEU A 199 9.64 -7.21 -14.08
N LEU A 200 9.88 -6.91 -15.35
CA LEU A 200 8.85 -6.47 -16.30
C LEU A 200 8.47 -7.53 -17.34
N LEU A 201 9.26 -8.60 -17.44
CA LEU A 201 8.94 -9.77 -18.26
C LEU A 201 7.78 -10.59 -17.67
N ASP A 202 7.54 -10.49 -16.36
CA ASP A 202 6.49 -11.23 -15.69
C ASP A 202 5.13 -10.54 -15.83
N GLN A 203 4.49 -10.72 -16.99
CA GLN A 203 3.04 -10.58 -17.06
C GLN A 203 2.43 -11.76 -16.30
N ALA A 204 1.65 -11.44 -15.26
CA ALA A 204 0.93 -12.45 -14.53
C ALA A 204 0.07 -13.28 -15.49
N VAL A 205 0.31 -14.59 -15.52
CA VAL A 205 -0.47 -15.54 -16.30
C VAL A 205 -1.68 -15.96 -15.46
N SER A 206 -2.86 -16.03 -16.08
CA SER A 206 -4.06 -16.52 -15.40
C SER A 206 -3.92 -18.01 -15.11
N LEU A 207 -4.03 -18.40 -13.86
CA LEU A 207 -4.04 -19.80 -13.43
C LEU A 207 -5.27 -20.56 -13.93
N ASP A 208 -6.39 -19.83 -14.19
CA ASP A 208 -7.60 -20.41 -14.75
C ASP A 208 -7.56 -20.58 -16.27
N ARG A 209 -6.46 -20.18 -16.92
CA ARG A 209 -6.28 -20.37 -18.35
C ARG A 209 -6.25 -21.86 -18.67
N ARG A 210 -7.11 -22.31 -19.61
CA ARG A 210 -7.08 -23.66 -20.16
C ARG A 210 -5.85 -23.81 -21.05
N LEU A 211 -5.12 -24.91 -20.88
CA LEU A 211 -3.95 -25.26 -21.71
C LEU A 211 -4.34 -25.86 -23.05
N SER A 212 -5.43 -26.64 -23.07
CA SER A 212 -6.00 -27.23 -24.26
C SER A 212 -7.53 -27.18 -24.19
N ASP A 213 -8.18 -26.99 -25.34
CA ASP A 213 -9.65 -27.04 -25.43
C ASP A 213 -10.20 -28.47 -25.28
N GLU A 214 -9.38 -29.50 -25.56
CA GLU A 214 -9.79 -30.92 -25.53
C GLU A 214 -9.72 -31.49 -24.09
N ASP A 215 -8.70 -31.18 -23.30
CA ASP A 215 -8.49 -31.74 -21.94
C ASP A 215 -9.19 -30.99 -20.82
N GLY A 216 -9.63 -29.75 -21.07
CA GLY A 216 -10.25 -28.90 -20.05
C GLY A 216 -9.37 -28.55 -18.85
N ARG A 217 -8.12 -29.00 -18.81
CA ARG A 217 -7.14 -28.76 -17.72
C ARG A 217 -6.70 -27.30 -17.71
N ARG A 218 -6.58 -26.76 -16.50
CA ARG A 218 -6.12 -25.39 -16.26
C ARG A 218 -4.65 -25.38 -15.88
N VAL A 219 -4.01 -24.19 -15.99
CA VAL A 219 -2.62 -24.01 -15.55
C VAL A 219 -2.44 -24.38 -14.08
N VAL A 220 -3.44 -24.09 -13.22
CA VAL A 220 -3.42 -24.42 -11.79
C VAL A 220 -3.30 -25.93 -11.54
N ASP A 221 -3.84 -26.78 -12.42
CA ASP A 221 -3.84 -28.23 -12.24
C ASP A 221 -2.43 -28.85 -12.43
N PHE A 222 -1.48 -28.07 -12.97
CA PHE A 222 -0.07 -28.46 -13.18
C PHE A 222 0.88 -27.87 -12.15
N LEU A 223 0.41 -27.02 -11.26
CA LEU A 223 1.24 -26.45 -10.20
C LEU A 223 1.27 -27.42 -9.02
N GLU A 224 2.48 -27.80 -8.66
CA GLU A 224 2.75 -28.59 -7.47
C GLU A 224 2.73 -27.65 -6.24
N ASP A 225 2.11 -28.11 -5.16
CA ASP A 225 2.15 -27.45 -3.86
C ASP A 225 3.47 -27.85 -3.16
N GLU A 226 4.46 -26.94 -3.20
CA GLU A 226 5.78 -27.16 -2.61
C GLU A 226 5.72 -27.29 -1.07
N ASP A 227 4.68 -26.76 -0.43
CA ASP A 227 4.48 -26.83 1.02
C ASP A 227 3.69 -28.09 1.45
N ALA A 228 3.17 -28.86 0.51
CA ALA A 228 2.42 -30.07 0.81
C ALA A 228 3.35 -31.17 1.33
N GLU A 229 3.26 -31.47 2.63
CA GLU A 229 3.98 -32.59 3.23
C GLU A 229 3.50 -33.93 2.63
N LEU A 230 4.41 -34.65 2.00
CA LEU A 230 4.12 -36.01 1.55
C LEU A 230 3.81 -36.91 2.76
N PRO A 231 2.89 -37.87 2.63
CA PRO A 231 2.58 -38.79 3.73
C PRO A 231 3.82 -39.53 4.25
N GLY A 232 4.83 -39.77 3.40
CA GLY A 232 6.11 -40.34 3.79
C GLY A 232 6.93 -39.45 4.71
N ASP A 233 6.99 -38.13 4.43
CA ASP A 233 7.76 -37.16 5.20
C ASP A 233 7.23 -37.03 6.65
N ARG A 234 5.90 -37.12 6.81
CA ARG A 234 5.28 -37.18 8.15
C ARG A 234 5.71 -38.42 8.92
N LEU A 235 5.70 -39.59 8.30
CA LEU A 235 6.14 -40.85 8.93
C LEU A 235 7.60 -40.80 9.32
N GLU A 236 8.46 -40.28 8.43
CA GLU A 236 9.89 -40.09 8.72
C GLU A 236 10.10 -39.10 9.85
N GLY A 237 9.37 -37.97 9.84
CA GLY A 237 9.38 -36.96 10.91
C GLY A 237 8.94 -37.52 12.25
N ASP A 238 7.86 -38.30 12.29
CA ASP A 238 7.35 -38.94 13.52
C ASP A 238 8.33 -40.00 14.03
N ALA A 239 8.91 -40.79 13.13
CA ALA A 239 9.93 -41.79 13.51
C ALA A 239 11.19 -41.10 14.06
N LEU A 240 11.65 -40.01 13.46
CA LEU A 240 12.78 -39.23 13.94
C LEU A 240 12.47 -38.61 15.32
N ASN A 241 11.29 -38.01 15.47
CA ASN A 241 10.85 -37.45 16.75
C ASN A 241 10.84 -38.46 17.87
N GLU A 242 10.33 -39.68 17.62
CA GLU A 242 10.32 -40.74 18.63
C GLU A 242 11.75 -41.22 18.98
N GLN A 243 12.63 -41.32 18.01
CA GLN A 243 14.04 -41.64 18.25
C GLN A 243 14.74 -40.54 19.06
N VAL A 244 14.51 -39.26 18.75
CA VAL A 244 15.04 -38.14 19.55
C VAL A 244 14.52 -38.22 21.00
N ARG A 245 13.20 -38.46 21.19
CA ARG A 245 12.61 -38.65 22.53
C ARG A 245 13.24 -39.78 23.29
N GLN A 246 13.55 -40.93 22.64
CA GLN A 246 14.24 -42.06 23.27
C GLN A 246 15.66 -41.69 23.70
N VAL A 247 16.39 -40.92 22.89
CA VAL A 247 17.73 -40.45 23.26
C VAL A 247 17.68 -39.50 24.45
N ILE A 248 16.69 -38.58 24.49
CA ILE A 248 16.49 -37.67 25.63
C ILE A 248 16.18 -38.43 26.90
N ARG A 249 15.30 -39.47 26.87
CA ARG A 249 14.99 -40.34 28.01
C ARG A 249 16.23 -41.06 28.56
N GLY A 250 17.26 -41.29 27.75
CA GLY A 250 18.54 -41.89 28.14
C GLY A 250 19.52 -40.94 28.83
N LEU A 251 19.23 -39.64 28.89
CA LEU A 251 20.04 -38.64 29.58
C LEU A 251 19.82 -38.68 31.10
N ARG A 252 20.69 -38.01 31.85
CA ARG A 252 20.44 -37.80 33.28
C ARG A 252 19.17 -36.98 33.48
N PRO A 253 18.36 -37.24 34.53
CA PRO A 253 17.08 -36.58 34.74
C PRO A 253 17.17 -35.03 34.66
N ILE A 254 18.21 -34.48 35.28
CA ILE A 254 18.47 -33.03 35.26
C ILE A 254 18.78 -32.49 33.85
N GLU A 255 19.56 -33.23 33.06
CA GLU A 255 19.92 -32.85 31.69
C GLU A 255 18.70 -32.90 30.75
N ALA A 256 17.88 -33.93 30.90
CA ALA A 256 16.63 -34.10 30.15
C ALA A 256 15.62 -32.98 30.46
N ASP A 257 15.42 -32.68 31.76
CA ASP A 257 14.48 -31.63 32.17
C ASP A 257 14.91 -30.22 31.74
N ILE A 258 16.22 -29.91 31.76
CA ILE A 258 16.75 -28.67 31.23
C ILE A 258 16.43 -28.53 29.73
N LEU A 259 16.56 -29.60 28.95
CA LEU A 259 16.23 -29.58 27.52
C LEU A 259 14.72 -29.49 27.30
N HIS A 260 13.91 -30.22 28.07
CA HIS A 260 12.46 -30.11 27.98
C HIS A 260 11.97 -28.69 28.22
N LYS A 261 12.44 -28.03 29.25
CA LYS A 261 12.07 -26.64 29.59
C LYS A 261 12.65 -25.63 28.60
N ARG A 262 13.88 -25.86 28.13
CA ARG A 262 14.54 -24.91 27.22
C ARG A 262 13.89 -24.86 25.84
N PHE A 263 13.46 -26.02 25.32
CA PHE A 263 12.93 -26.20 23.98
C PHE A 263 11.41 -26.47 23.96
N GLY A 264 10.71 -26.31 25.10
CA GLY A 264 9.26 -26.47 25.15
C GLY A 264 8.75 -27.88 24.80
N LEU A 265 9.57 -28.92 24.99
CA LEU A 265 9.25 -30.28 24.52
C LEU A 265 8.09 -30.98 25.25
N THR A 266 7.62 -30.42 26.37
CA THR A 266 6.55 -31.01 27.19
C THR A 266 5.30 -30.13 27.20
N ASP A 267 5.46 -28.82 27.40
CA ASP A 267 4.36 -27.88 27.66
C ASP A 267 4.28 -26.75 26.64
N ASP A 268 4.93 -26.88 25.48
CA ASP A 268 5.08 -25.86 24.45
C ASP A 268 5.58 -24.49 24.97
N GLN A 269 6.09 -24.44 26.20
CA GLN A 269 6.59 -23.22 26.83
C GLN A 269 8.11 -23.25 26.95
N GLU A 270 8.77 -22.29 26.31
CA GLU A 270 10.22 -22.11 26.35
C GLU A 270 10.63 -21.26 27.54
N TYR A 271 11.59 -21.76 28.34
CA TYR A 271 12.18 -21.04 29.45
C TYR A 271 13.57 -20.52 29.13
N THR A 272 13.93 -19.37 29.71
CA THR A 272 15.27 -18.83 29.59
C THR A 272 16.24 -19.57 30.52
N LEU A 273 17.55 -19.57 30.19
CA LEU A 273 18.59 -20.19 31.06
C LEU A 273 18.63 -19.59 32.46
N LYS A 274 18.16 -18.35 32.63
CA LYS A 274 18.07 -17.69 33.93
C LYS A 274 16.93 -18.26 34.76
N GLU A 275 15.75 -18.39 34.20
CA GLU A 275 14.56 -18.94 34.85
C GLU A 275 14.76 -20.41 35.25
N ILE A 276 15.38 -21.20 34.34
CA ILE A 276 15.75 -22.58 34.66
C ILE A 276 16.77 -22.60 35.81
N GLY A 277 17.75 -21.66 35.78
CA GLY A 277 18.73 -21.54 36.86
C GLY A 277 18.10 -21.23 38.22
N GLU A 278 17.12 -20.36 38.26
CA GLU A 278 16.36 -20.03 39.49
C GLU A 278 15.60 -21.24 40.04
N GLN A 279 14.99 -22.06 39.17
CA GLN A 279 14.28 -23.27 39.58
C GLN A 279 15.21 -24.33 40.22
N TYR A 280 16.45 -24.45 39.72
CA TYR A 280 17.42 -25.42 40.21
C TYR A 280 18.42 -24.86 41.22
N SER A 281 18.30 -23.58 41.61
CA SER A 281 19.26 -22.89 42.47
C SER A 281 20.70 -22.94 41.89
N LEU A 282 20.84 -22.94 40.59
CA LEU A 282 22.11 -22.97 39.84
C LEU A 282 22.36 -21.67 39.09
N SER A 283 23.63 -21.33 38.86
CA SER A 283 23.97 -20.17 38.05
C SER A 283 23.58 -20.41 36.58
N ARG A 284 23.23 -19.31 35.86
CA ARG A 284 22.91 -19.33 34.41
C ARG A 284 24.02 -20.05 33.61
N GLU A 285 25.27 -19.82 33.98
CA GLU A 285 26.42 -20.42 33.27
C GLU A 285 26.49 -21.95 33.52
N ARG A 286 26.12 -22.40 34.73
CA ARG A 286 26.06 -23.82 35.02
C ARG A 286 24.98 -24.54 34.24
N ILE A 287 23.82 -23.90 34.06
CA ILE A 287 22.74 -24.45 33.21
C ILE A 287 23.19 -24.50 31.74
N ARG A 288 23.89 -23.47 31.24
CA ARG A 288 24.46 -23.47 29.89
C ARG A 288 25.43 -24.63 29.67
N GLN A 289 26.32 -24.88 30.63
CA GLN A 289 27.25 -26.02 30.57
C GLN A 289 26.53 -27.38 30.56
N LEU A 290 25.49 -27.53 31.38
CA LEU A 290 24.69 -28.77 31.41
C LEU A 290 23.94 -28.96 30.09
N GLN A 291 23.39 -27.91 29.53
CA GLN A 291 22.77 -27.93 28.20
C GLN A 291 23.76 -28.38 27.12
N GLU A 292 24.94 -27.76 27.06
CA GLU A 292 25.96 -28.15 26.09
C GLU A 292 26.42 -29.62 26.25
N GLN A 293 26.59 -30.06 27.48
CA GLN A 293 26.91 -31.48 27.77
C GLN A 293 25.80 -32.42 27.28
N ALA A 294 24.54 -32.06 27.53
CA ALA A 294 23.39 -32.84 27.10
C ALA A 294 23.30 -32.90 25.58
N LEU A 295 23.41 -31.77 24.90
CA LEU A 295 23.42 -31.71 23.44
C LEU A 295 24.60 -32.49 22.84
N GLY A 296 25.78 -32.43 23.46
CA GLY A 296 26.94 -33.21 23.06
C GLY A 296 26.76 -34.72 23.17
N LYS A 297 25.99 -35.17 24.19
CA LYS A 297 25.62 -36.59 24.35
C LYS A 297 24.60 -37.01 23.29
N ILE A 298 23.58 -36.19 23.05
CA ILE A 298 22.57 -36.43 22.01
C ILE A 298 23.25 -36.57 20.65
N ARG A 299 24.12 -35.60 20.24
CA ARG A 299 24.83 -35.65 18.95
C ARG A 299 25.63 -36.95 18.80
N ARG A 300 26.34 -37.40 19.85
CA ARG A 300 27.11 -38.65 19.81
C ARG A 300 26.22 -39.88 19.65
N GLU A 301 25.09 -39.89 20.32
CA GLU A 301 24.16 -41.02 20.25
C GLU A 301 23.41 -41.08 18.93
N LEU A 302 22.97 -39.92 18.38
CA LEU A 302 22.34 -39.83 17.05
C LEU A 302 23.32 -40.26 15.94
N LYS A 303 24.60 -39.81 16.03
CA LYS A 303 25.64 -40.23 15.08
C LYS A 303 25.93 -41.75 15.17
N ARG A 304 25.86 -42.34 16.38
CA ARG A 304 26.01 -43.78 16.57
C ARG A 304 24.85 -44.58 15.92
N ARG A 305 23.66 -43.99 15.88
CA ARG A 305 22.46 -44.58 15.27
C ARG A 305 22.32 -44.27 13.79
N GLU A 306 23.33 -43.66 13.15
CA GLU A 306 23.34 -43.27 11.72
C GLU A 306 22.16 -42.34 11.33
N LEU A 307 21.70 -41.49 12.28
CA LEU A 307 20.61 -40.53 12.07
C LEU A 307 21.10 -39.13 11.75
N MET A 308 22.40 -38.95 11.59
CA MET A 308 23.06 -37.67 11.24
C MET A 308 24.24 -37.93 10.31
#